data_83be165cd2bfea5ee98af8c75ac1db46
#
_entry.id   83be165cd2bfea5ee98af8c75ac1db46
#
_cell.length_a   1.000
_cell.length_b   1.000
_cell.length_c   1.000
_cell.angle_alpha   90.00
_cell.angle_beta   90.00
_cell.angle_gamma   90.00
#
_symmetry.space_group_name_H-M   'P 1'
#
loop_
_entity.id
_entity.type
_entity.pdbx_description
1 polymer ?
#
loop_
_entity_poly.entity_id
_entity_poly.type
_entity_poly.pdbx_seq_one_letter_code
_entity_poly.pdbx_strand_id
1 'polypeptide(L)'
;MIEYTVKVDDRNYFWYLNGKRHREDGPAIEFAGGTKEWWLNDLRHRENGPAIEYAGGAKAWYLNGVIYSEEEYWNQLKPPKELTVEEIEGLLGYRIKVVK
;
A
#
# COMPACT_ATOMS: atom_id res chain seq x y z
N MET A 1 12.67 12.47 16.08
CA MET A 1 11.27 12.19 16.49
C MET A 1 10.33 12.70 15.39
N ILE A 2 9.36 11.89 15.01
CA ILE A 2 8.36 12.31 14.03
C ILE A 2 7.32 13.16 14.74
N GLU A 3 7.06 14.36 14.20
CA GLU A 3 6.03 15.23 14.71
C GLU A 3 4.95 15.42 13.67
N TYR A 4 3.76 14.87 13.95
CA TYR A 4 2.60 15.02 13.09
C TYR A 4 1.84 16.30 13.42
N THR A 5 1.22 16.88 12.39
CA THR A 5 0.18 17.89 12.57
C THR A 5 -1.16 17.21 12.32
N VAL A 6 -2.07 17.31 13.28
CA VAL A 6 -3.41 16.76 13.14
C VAL A 6 -4.41 17.91 13.09
N LYS A 7 -5.14 18.00 11.99
CA LYS A 7 -6.25 18.96 11.86
C LYS A 7 -7.54 18.26 12.19
N VAL A 8 -8.36 18.90 13.00
CA VAL A 8 -9.68 18.38 13.38
C VAL A 8 -10.74 19.31 12.81
N ASP A 9 -11.66 18.76 12.04
CA ASP A 9 -12.75 19.49 11.44
C ASP A 9 -14.03 18.66 11.61
N ASP A 10 -14.94 19.10 12.50
CA ASP A 10 -16.23 18.47 12.75
C ASP A 10 -16.13 16.94 12.94
N ARG A 11 -15.19 16.50 13.79
CA ARG A 11 -14.86 15.11 14.10
C ARG A 11 -14.19 14.35 12.95
N ASN A 12 -13.76 15.04 11.91
CA ASN A 12 -12.89 14.47 10.90
C ASN A 12 -11.44 14.74 11.33
N TYR A 13 -10.57 13.76 11.16
CA TYR A 13 -9.17 13.87 11.54
C TYR A 13 -8.28 13.74 10.32
N PHE A 14 -7.38 14.70 10.14
CA PHE A 14 -6.45 14.76 9.01
C PHE A 14 -5.03 14.84 9.54
N TRP A 15 -4.23 13.84 9.24
CA TRP A 15 -2.85 13.73 9.69
C TRP A 15 -1.90 14.21 8.60
N TYR A 16 -0.96 15.06 8.97
CA TYR A 16 0.05 15.61 8.06
C TYR A 16 1.45 15.45 8.65
N LEU A 17 2.42 15.20 7.78
CA LEU A 17 3.83 15.23 8.11
C LEU A 17 4.52 16.08 7.05
N ASN A 18 5.21 17.15 7.51
CA ASN A 18 5.86 18.09 6.61
C ASN A 18 4.92 18.65 5.52
N GLY A 19 3.67 18.93 5.90
CA GLY A 19 2.67 19.50 4.99
C GLY A 19 1.99 18.50 4.05
N LYS A 20 2.34 17.22 4.13
CA LYS A 20 1.76 16.17 3.28
C LYS A 20 0.88 15.25 4.10
N ARG A 21 -0.20 14.75 3.51
CA ARG A 21 -1.03 13.74 4.16
C ARG A 21 -0.16 12.50 4.37
N HIS A 22 -0.05 12.10 5.63
CA HIS A 22 0.88 11.03 5.99
C HIS A 22 0.61 10.52 7.39
N ARG A 23 0.51 9.21 7.54
CA ARG A 23 0.54 8.55 8.84
C ARG A 23 1.02 7.11 8.66
N GLU A 24 2.02 6.70 9.44
CA GLU A 24 2.63 5.38 9.29
C GLU A 24 1.94 4.30 10.11
N ASP A 25 1.29 4.67 11.21
CA ASP A 25 0.71 3.71 12.16
C ASP A 25 -0.81 3.66 12.13
N GLY A 26 -1.43 4.18 11.11
CA GLY A 26 -2.88 4.17 10.99
C GLY A 26 -3.38 4.99 9.82
N PRO A 27 -4.71 5.20 9.71
CA PRO A 27 -5.25 6.03 8.64
C PRO A 27 -4.86 7.49 8.83
N ALA A 28 -4.46 8.14 7.73
CA ALA A 28 -4.12 9.56 7.74
C ALA A 28 -5.37 10.43 7.73
N ILE A 29 -6.49 9.91 7.25
CA ILE A 29 -7.78 10.61 7.28
C ILE A 29 -8.82 9.68 7.90
N GLU A 30 -9.53 10.19 8.91
CA GLU A 30 -10.64 9.49 9.53
C GLU A 30 -11.84 10.43 9.47
N PHE A 31 -12.86 10.04 8.71
CA PHE A 31 -14.09 10.80 8.61
C PHE A 31 -15.06 10.41 9.71
N ALA A 32 -15.82 11.37 10.23
CA ALA A 32 -16.80 11.13 11.27
C ALA A 32 -17.83 10.05 10.88
N GLY A 33 -18.11 9.91 9.58
CA GLY A 33 -19.02 8.89 9.06
C GLY A 33 -18.46 7.48 9.03
N GLY A 34 -17.18 7.29 9.34
CA GLY A 34 -16.56 5.98 9.44
C GLY A 34 -15.59 5.62 8.31
N THR A 35 -15.56 6.37 7.22
CA THR A 35 -14.59 6.14 6.14
C THR A 35 -13.17 6.46 6.62
N LYS A 36 -12.22 5.61 6.30
CA LYS A 36 -10.81 5.78 6.66
C LYS A 36 -9.94 5.68 5.42
N GLU A 37 -8.90 6.52 5.36
CA GLU A 37 -7.97 6.53 4.25
C GLU A 37 -6.54 6.52 4.76
N TRP A 38 -5.69 5.66 4.16
CA TRP A 38 -4.27 5.55 4.45
C TRP A 38 -3.47 6.30 3.40
N TRP A 39 -2.60 7.19 3.85
CA TRP A 39 -1.79 8.06 3.00
C TRP A 39 -0.35 8.09 3.49
N LEU A 40 0.60 8.05 2.56
CA LEU A 40 2.01 8.29 2.80
C LEU A 40 2.51 9.31 1.76
N ASN A 41 3.08 10.41 2.23
CA ASN A 41 3.63 11.48 1.37
C ASN A 41 2.65 11.94 0.27
N ASP A 42 1.40 12.23 0.66
CA ASP A 42 0.32 12.65 -0.23
C ASP A 42 -0.15 11.59 -1.26
N LEU A 43 0.26 10.36 -1.09
CA LEU A 43 -0.20 9.25 -1.94
C LEU A 43 -1.01 8.27 -1.11
N ARG A 44 -2.15 7.81 -1.63
CA ARG A 44 -2.87 6.71 -1.00
C ARG A 44 -2.00 5.47 -1.05
N HIS A 45 -1.75 4.88 0.11
CA HIS A 45 -0.85 3.75 0.22
C HIS A 45 -1.11 2.96 1.50
N ARG A 46 -1.19 1.65 1.36
CA ARG A 46 -1.23 0.74 2.50
C ARG A 46 -0.72 -0.62 2.07
N GLU A 47 0.18 -1.21 2.87
CA GLU A 47 0.82 -2.48 2.51
C GLU A 47 0.17 -3.70 3.18
N ASN A 48 -0.73 -3.50 4.13
CA ASN A 48 -1.36 -4.60 4.86
C ASN A 48 -2.89 -4.57 4.80
N GLY A 49 -3.44 -3.96 3.79
CA GLY A 49 -4.88 -3.87 3.63
C GLY A 49 -5.31 -2.81 2.61
N PRO A 50 -6.60 -2.52 2.51
CA PRO A 50 -7.08 -1.48 1.61
C PRO A 50 -6.66 -0.09 2.09
N ALA A 51 -6.31 0.79 1.16
CA ALA A 51 -5.93 2.16 1.49
C ALA A 51 -7.16 3.05 1.75
N ILE A 52 -8.34 2.62 1.32
CA ILE A 52 -9.60 3.24 1.70
C ILE A 52 -10.54 2.16 2.20
N GLU A 53 -11.08 2.39 3.40
CA GLU A 53 -12.15 1.57 3.96
C GLU A 53 -13.37 2.47 4.07
N TYR A 54 -14.34 2.29 3.18
CA TYR A 54 -15.55 3.08 3.17
C TYR A 54 -16.49 2.65 4.30
N ALA A 55 -17.22 3.61 4.86
CA ALA A 55 -18.15 3.36 5.96
C ALA A 55 -19.15 2.25 5.65
N GLY A 56 -19.55 2.12 4.38
CA GLY A 56 -20.49 1.09 3.93
C GLY A 56 -19.88 -0.30 3.72
N GLY A 57 -18.57 -0.46 3.95
CA GLY A 57 -17.87 -1.75 3.82
C GLY A 57 -17.12 -1.93 2.51
N ALA A 58 -17.29 -1.06 1.52
CA ALA A 58 -16.51 -1.11 0.29
C ALA A 58 -15.03 -0.78 0.60
N LYS A 59 -14.13 -1.27 -0.23
CA LYS A 59 -12.69 -1.12 -0.04
C LYS A 59 -12.02 -0.73 -1.36
N ALA A 60 -10.94 0.06 -1.27
CA ALA A 60 -10.14 0.41 -2.43
C ALA A 60 -8.66 0.19 -2.08
N TRP A 61 -7.94 -0.46 -2.98
CA TRP A 61 -6.57 -0.94 -2.75
C TRP A 61 -5.59 -0.10 -3.53
N TYR A 62 -4.63 0.53 -2.84
CA TYR A 62 -3.65 1.43 -3.47
C TYR A 62 -2.24 1.13 -2.98
N LEU A 63 -1.29 1.24 -3.90
CA LEU A 63 0.14 1.26 -3.61
C LEU A 63 0.72 2.48 -4.33
N ASN A 64 1.33 3.39 -3.57
CA ASN A 64 1.92 4.62 -4.10
C ASN A 64 0.99 5.41 -5.03
N GLY A 65 -0.28 5.52 -4.64
CA GLY A 65 -1.27 6.28 -5.39
C GLY A 65 -1.91 5.54 -6.57
N VAL A 66 -1.49 4.31 -6.84
CA VAL A 66 -2.03 3.51 -7.94
C VAL A 66 -3.07 2.53 -7.41
N ILE A 67 -4.25 2.53 -8.01
CA ILE A 67 -5.34 1.63 -7.62
C ILE A 67 -5.18 0.25 -8.25
N TYR A 68 -5.49 -0.79 -7.49
CA TYR A 68 -5.45 -2.18 -7.93
C TYR A 68 -6.73 -2.90 -7.50
N SER A 69 -7.06 -3.98 -8.19
CA SER A 69 -8.01 -4.95 -7.63
C SER A 69 -7.36 -5.62 -6.41
N GLU A 70 -8.14 -6.22 -5.53
CA GLU A 70 -7.58 -6.90 -4.36
C GLU A 70 -6.56 -7.97 -4.76
N GLU A 71 -6.88 -8.79 -5.77
CA GLU A 71 -5.97 -9.82 -6.26
C GLU A 71 -4.66 -9.25 -6.79
N GLU A 72 -4.73 -8.21 -7.63
CA GLU A 72 -3.55 -7.54 -8.16
C GLU A 72 -2.72 -6.89 -7.07
N TYR A 73 -3.39 -6.28 -6.09
CA TYR A 73 -2.75 -5.64 -4.95
C TYR A 73 -1.85 -6.64 -4.20
N TRP A 74 -2.40 -7.79 -3.81
CA TRP A 74 -1.62 -8.80 -3.10
C TRP A 74 -0.52 -9.40 -3.98
N ASN A 75 -0.74 -9.50 -5.28
CA ASN A 75 0.30 -9.95 -6.21
C ASN A 75 1.47 -8.99 -6.29
N GLN A 76 1.22 -7.67 -6.23
CA GLN A 76 2.29 -6.67 -6.21
C GLN A 76 3.16 -6.77 -4.96
N LEU A 77 2.59 -7.21 -3.84
CA LEU A 77 3.30 -7.30 -2.56
C LEU A 77 4.00 -8.63 -2.33
N LYS A 78 3.75 -9.64 -3.16
CA LYS A 78 4.42 -10.92 -3.04
C LYS A 78 5.91 -10.77 -3.33
N PRO A 79 6.77 -11.48 -2.57
CA PRO A 79 8.19 -11.49 -2.91
C PRO A 79 8.40 -12.10 -4.30
N PRO A 80 9.49 -11.74 -5.00
CA PRO A 80 9.79 -12.35 -6.29
C PRO A 80 9.83 -13.88 -6.16
N LYS A 81 9.25 -14.56 -7.17
CA LYS A 81 9.27 -16.01 -7.19
C LYS A 81 10.71 -16.49 -7.40
N GLU A 82 11.16 -17.40 -6.54
CA GLU A 82 12.42 -18.07 -6.73
C GLU A 82 12.29 -19.06 -7.88
N LEU A 83 13.19 -18.99 -8.85
CA LEU A 83 13.19 -19.88 -10.01
C LEU A 83 14.20 -21.00 -9.81
N THR A 84 13.83 -22.22 -10.20
CA THR A 84 14.75 -23.33 -10.29
C THR A 84 15.64 -23.16 -11.53
N VAL A 85 16.77 -23.86 -11.58
CA VAL A 85 17.64 -23.86 -12.76
C VAL A 85 16.88 -24.30 -14.01
N GLU A 86 16.01 -25.30 -13.89
CA GLU A 86 15.19 -25.77 -15.00
C GLU A 86 14.24 -24.70 -15.51
N GLU A 87 13.58 -23.96 -14.59
CA GLU A 87 12.68 -22.89 -14.97
C GLU A 87 13.43 -21.75 -15.68
N ILE A 88 14.62 -21.40 -15.21
CA ILE A 88 15.45 -20.38 -15.84
C ILE A 88 15.88 -20.85 -17.25
N GLU A 89 16.32 -22.10 -17.39
CA GLU A 89 16.70 -22.68 -18.68
C GLU A 89 15.55 -22.66 -19.66
N GLY A 90 14.34 -22.98 -19.20
CA GLY A 90 13.14 -22.93 -20.04
C GLY A 90 12.84 -21.52 -20.55
N LEU A 91 13.06 -20.49 -19.73
CA LEU A 91 12.85 -19.10 -20.13
C LEU A 91 13.93 -18.61 -21.10
N LEU A 92 15.18 -19.02 -20.91
CA LEU A 92 16.31 -18.57 -21.71
C LEU A 92 16.49 -19.38 -23.01
N GLY A 93 16.01 -20.60 -23.06
CA GLY A 93 16.18 -21.47 -24.22
C GLY A 93 17.56 -22.13 -24.31
N TYR A 94 18.36 -22.08 -23.25
CA TYR A 94 19.65 -22.76 -23.20
C TYR A 94 19.96 -23.22 -21.78
N ARG A 95 20.89 -24.14 -21.65
CA ARG A 95 21.31 -24.68 -20.36
C ARG A 95 22.30 -23.77 -19.67
N ILE A 96 22.19 -23.73 -18.34
CA ILE A 96 23.11 -23.00 -17.49
C ILE A 96 23.71 -23.93 -16.45
N LYS A 97 24.91 -23.59 -16.00
CA LYS A 97 25.58 -24.30 -14.91
C LYS A 97 25.80 -23.30 -13.78
N VAL A 98 25.24 -23.61 -12.61
CA VAL A 98 25.44 -22.77 -11.44
C VAL A 98 26.72 -23.22 -10.75
N VAL A 99 27.67 -22.30 -10.59
CA VAL A 99 28.94 -22.53 -9.89
C VAL A 99 28.87 -21.82 -8.54
N LYS A 100 29.13 -22.57 -7.48
CA LYS A 100 29.17 -22.04 -6.12
C LYS A 100 30.57 -21.70 -5.68
#